data_4577d7427522574948dd708d4dd44f8a
#
_entry.id   4577d7427522574948dd708d4dd44f8a
#
_cell.length_a   1.000
_cell.length_b   1.000
_cell.length_c   1.000
_cell.angle_alpha   90.00
_cell.angle_beta   90.00
_cell.angle_gamma   90.00
#
_symmetry.space_group_name_H-M   'P 1'
#
loop_
_entity.id
_entity.type
_entity.pdbx_description
1 polymer ?
#
loop_
_entity_poly.entity_id
_entity_poly.type
_entity_poly.pdbx_seq_one_letter_code
_entity_poly.pdbx_strand_id
1 'polypeptide(L)'
;GAYLSGADLSGAYLSGADLSGAYLRGADLRGAYLRGADLRGAYLRGADLRGADLRGADLSGADLSGARLAWRSHDLVAELLARAVPTPGSAADLRPVHLRRHALIGLILANRGWCWADFAKIPLSKGTRRWALKALAAYKVDGDDAPALIARAAAKIKARTPQVAASGHPPENGAEAVDPPPPG
;
A
#
# COMPACT_ATOMS: atom_id res chain seq x y z
N GLY A 1 19.24 7.95 2.29
CA GLY A 1 17.88 8.31 2.74
C GLY A 1 17.90 9.08 4.04
N ALA A 2 16.88 9.89 4.27
CA ALA A 2 16.74 10.68 5.51
C ALA A 2 16.30 9.77 6.68
N TYR A 3 16.75 10.07 7.90
CA TYR A 3 16.35 9.35 9.11
C TYR A 3 15.19 10.10 9.80
N LEU A 4 13.97 9.62 9.59
CA LEU A 4 12.72 10.25 10.02
C LEU A 4 11.80 9.26 10.76
N SER A 5 12.36 8.17 11.29
CA SER A 5 11.59 7.16 12.03
C SER A 5 10.87 7.78 13.22
N GLY A 6 9.56 7.58 13.34
CA GLY A 6 8.73 8.14 14.40
C GLY A 6 8.53 9.66 14.35
N ALA A 7 9.02 10.36 13.32
CA ALA A 7 8.86 11.81 13.21
C ALA A 7 7.38 12.21 13.04
N ASP A 8 7.00 13.34 13.62
CA ASP A 8 5.73 14.01 13.31
C ASP A 8 5.92 14.89 12.07
N LEU A 9 5.39 14.43 10.96
CA LEU A 9 5.35 15.11 9.66
C LEU A 9 3.90 15.39 9.24
N SER A 10 2.98 15.43 10.20
CA SER A 10 1.57 15.67 9.92
C SER A 10 1.38 17.04 9.27
N GLY A 11 0.68 17.07 8.12
CA GLY A 11 0.48 18.26 7.32
C GLY A 11 1.74 18.87 6.69
N ALA A 12 2.89 18.19 6.75
CA ALA A 12 4.15 18.70 6.21
C ALA A 12 4.09 18.91 4.67
N TYR A 13 4.74 19.96 4.19
CA TYR A 13 4.87 20.27 2.76
C TYR A 13 6.08 19.57 2.18
N LEU A 14 5.87 18.39 1.61
CA LEU A 14 6.90 17.51 1.05
C LEU A 14 6.69 17.26 -0.46
N SER A 15 5.96 18.15 -1.14
CA SER A 15 5.71 18.01 -2.57
C SER A 15 7.01 18.07 -3.38
N GLY A 16 7.24 17.04 -4.22
CA GLY A 16 8.46 16.89 -5.01
C GLY A 16 9.72 16.55 -4.21
N ALA A 17 9.61 16.30 -2.90
CA ALA A 17 10.78 15.94 -2.08
C ALA A 17 11.38 14.60 -2.52
N ASP A 18 12.71 14.50 -2.46
CA ASP A 18 13.42 13.21 -2.57
C ASP A 18 13.47 12.56 -1.18
N LEU A 19 12.64 11.54 -1.01
CA LEU A 19 12.56 10.68 0.17
C LEU A 19 12.91 9.22 -0.20
N SER A 20 13.66 9.05 -1.30
CA SER A 20 14.08 7.72 -1.75
C SER A 20 14.93 7.02 -0.69
N GLY A 21 14.56 5.80 -0.35
CA GLY A 21 15.19 5.02 0.71
C GLY A 21 15.14 5.67 2.11
N ALA A 22 14.28 6.66 2.34
CA ALA A 22 14.16 7.32 3.64
C ALA A 22 13.59 6.36 4.71
N TYR A 23 14.10 6.48 5.93
CA TYR A 23 13.61 5.75 7.10
C TYR A 23 12.44 6.52 7.72
N LEU A 24 11.21 6.10 7.41
CA LEU A 24 9.95 6.72 7.84
C LEU A 24 9.12 5.75 8.70
N ARG A 25 9.76 4.76 9.31
CA ARG A 25 9.10 3.76 10.13
C ARG A 25 8.33 4.42 11.28
N GLY A 26 7.02 4.16 11.36
CA GLY A 26 6.16 4.71 12.39
C GLY A 26 5.97 6.23 12.34
N ALA A 27 6.42 6.91 11.29
CA ALA A 27 6.25 8.36 11.15
C ALA A 27 4.76 8.73 10.99
N ASP A 28 4.39 9.87 11.52
CA ASP A 28 3.07 10.47 11.32
C ASP A 28 3.10 11.37 10.08
N LEU A 29 2.52 10.91 9.00
CA LEU A 29 2.39 11.62 7.72
C LEU A 29 0.94 12.00 7.42
N ARG A 30 0.08 12.08 8.44
CA ARG A 30 -1.34 12.41 8.26
C ARG A 30 -1.51 13.76 7.61
N GLY A 31 -2.26 13.79 6.49
CA GLY A 31 -2.52 15.02 5.75
C GLY A 31 -1.28 15.66 5.12
N ALA A 32 -0.12 14.99 5.11
CA ALA A 32 1.09 15.52 4.47
C ALA A 32 0.89 15.70 2.96
N TYR A 33 1.49 16.75 2.40
CA TYR A 33 1.48 17.05 0.98
C TYR A 33 2.69 16.38 0.33
N LEU A 34 2.50 15.19 -0.23
CA LEU A 34 3.53 14.36 -0.85
C LEU A 34 3.39 14.29 -2.37
N ARG A 35 2.73 15.28 -2.97
CA ARG A 35 2.50 15.30 -4.41
C ARG A 35 3.81 15.28 -5.20
N GLY A 36 3.98 14.25 -6.07
CA GLY A 36 5.19 14.10 -6.88
C GLY A 36 6.45 13.77 -6.08
N ALA A 37 6.35 13.43 -4.81
CA ALA A 37 7.50 13.03 -4.00
C ALA A 37 8.06 11.69 -4.48
N ASP A 38 9.37 11.54 -4.41
CA ASP A 38 10.07 10.28 -4.64
C ASP A 38 10.17 9.50 -3.32
N LEU A 39 9.39 8.44 -3.20
CA LEU A 39 9.37 7.54 -2.04
C LEU A 39 9.89 6.14 -2.41
N ARG A 40 10.65 6.02 -3.50
CA ARG A 40 11.17 4.72 -3.95
C ARG A 40 12.02 4.07 -2.88
N GLY A 41 11.66 2.80 -2.55
CA GLY A 41 12.38 2.03 -1.53
C GLY A 41 12.32 2.62 -0.12
N ALA A 42 11.47 3.61 0.15
CA ALA A 42 11.31 4.18 1.49
C ALA A 42 10.76 3.15 2.49
N TYR A 43 11.23 3.21 3.74
CA TYR A 43 10.79 2.32 4.82
C TYR A 43 9.62 2.96 5.57
N LEU A 44 8.39 2.70 5.12
CA LEU A 44 7.13 3.25 5.65
C LEU A 44 6.41 2.29 6.60
N ARG A 45 7.11 1.28 7.12
CA ARG A 45 6.49 0.29 8.01
C ARG A 45 5.84 0.96 9.22
N GLY A 46 4.52 0.72 9.39
CA GLY A 46 3.74 1.28 10.51
C GLY A 46 3.48 2.79 10.43
N ALA A 47 3.91 3.49 9.37
CA ALA A 47 3.65 4.91 9.20
C ALA A 47 2.15 5.20 9.04
N ASP A 48 1.72 6.41 9.42
CA ASP A 48 0.34 6.86 9.25
C ASP A 48 0.23 7.84 8.07
N LEU A 49 -0.26 7.35 6.94
CA LEU A 49 -0.44 8.11 5.69
C LEU A 49 -1.89 8.58 5.50
N ARG A 50 -2.76 8.47 6.50
CA ARG A 50 -4.17 8.83 6.33
C ARG A 50 -4.34 10.30 5.91
N GLY A 51 -5.12 10.52 4.87
CA GLY A 51 -5.35 11.86 4.33
C GLY A 51 -4.16 12.48 3.61
N ALA A 52 -3.01 11.82 3.50
CA ALA A 52 -1.88 12.33 2.75
C ALA A 52 -2.19 12.48 1.25
N ASP A 53 -1.69 13.54 0.63
CA ASP A 53 -1.79 13.77 -0.81
C ASP A 53 -0.60 13.13 -1.53
N LEU A 54 -0.79 11.93 -2.04
CA LEU A 54 0.22 11.13 -2.74
C LEU A 54 0.09 11.21 -4.27
N ARG A 55 -0.57 12.22 -4.82
CA ARG A 55 -0.78 12.34 -6.28
C ARG A 55 0.56 12.46 -7.00
N GLY A 56 0.83 11.53 -7.93
CA GLY A 56 2.07 11.47 -8.69
C GLY A 56 3.30 11.09 -7.88
N ALA A 57 3.17 10.70 -6.61
CA ALA A 57 4.28 10.19 -5.82
C ALA A 57 4.71 8.80 -6.32
N ASP A 58 6.01 8.54 -6.34
CA ASP A 58 6.58 7.23 -6.69
C ASP A 58 6.86 6.44 -5.40
N LEU A 59 6.07 5.39 -5.17
CA LEU A 59 6.21 4.48 -4.02
C LEU A 59 6.83 3.12 -4.42
N SER A 60 7.43 3.02 -5.60
CA SER A 60 8.00 1.78 -6.11
C SER A 60 8.99 1.17 -5.11
N GLY A 61 8.76 -0.07 -4.71
CA GLY A 61 9.62 -0.76 -3.75
C GLY A 61 9.55 -0.28 -2.30
N ALA A 62 8.72 0.72 -1.95
CA ALA A 62 8.58 1.17 -0.56
C ALA A 62 7.97 0.07 0.35
N ASP A 63 8.45 -0.06 1.59
CA ASP A 63 7.87 -0.97 2.58
C ASP A 63 6.67 -0.31 3.28
N LEU A 64 5.48 -0.74 2.91
CA LEU A 64 4.20 -0.27 3.46
C LEU A 64 3.61 -1.24 4.50
N SER A 65 4.40 -2.17 5.03
CA SER A 65 3.93 -3.18 5.98
C SER A 65 3.33 -2.53 7.22
N GLY A 66 2.08 -2.81 7.53
CA GLY A 66 1.37 -2.27 8.69
C GLY A 66 1.13 -0.75 8.66
N ALA A 67 1.43 -0.07 7.56
CA ALA A 67 1.12 1.35 7.41
C ALA A 67 -0.40 1.59 7.32
N ARG A 68 -0.86 2.72 7.87
CA ARG A 68 -2.23 3.21 7.68
C ARG A 68 -2.28 4.03 6.40
N LEU A 69 -2.99 3.54 5.40
CA LEU A 69 -2.88 4.03 4.03
C LEU A 69 -3.81 5.21 3.73
N ALA A 70 -3.40 6.05 2.79
CA ALA A 70 -4.23 7.06 2.16
C ALA A 70 -5.15 6.40 1.10
N TRP A 71 -6.18 5.69 1.53
CA TRP A 71 -7.07 4.92 0.65
C TRP A 71 -7.77 5.73 -0.45
N ARG A 72 -7.72 7.06 -0.38
CA ARG A 72 -8.26 7.96 -1.42
C ARG A 72 -7.23 8.28 -2.52
N SER A 73 -5.96 7.91 -2.33
CA SER A 73 -4.93 8.11 -3.36
C SER A 73 -5.04 7.03 -4.43
N HIS A 74 -5.33 7.44 -5.66
CA HIS A 74 -5.40 6.55 -6.81
C HIS A 74 -4.03 5.98 -7.17
N ASP A 75 -3.00 6.81 -7.07
CA ASP A 75 -1.61 6.43 -7.35
C ASP A 75 -1.15 5.34 -6.38
N LEU A 76 -1.42 5.50 -5.08
CA LEU A 76 -1.14 4.47 -4.09
C LEU A 76 -1.91 3.17 -4.37
N VAL A 77 -3.22 3.26 -4.63
CA VAL A 77 -4.05 2.08 -4.92
C VAL A 77 -3.58 1.36 -6.17
N ALA A 78 -3.19 2.10 -7.22
CA ALA A 78 -2.64 1.53 -8.44
C ALA A 78 -1.32 0.81 -8.19
N GLU A 79 -0.42 1.39 -7.38
CA GLU A 79 0.84 0.78 -6.97
C GLU A 79 0.62 -0.53 -6.19
N LEU A 80 -0.28 -0.53 -5.20
CA LEU A 80 -0.61 -1.75 -4.45
C LEU A 80 -1.15 -2.87 -5.35
N LEU A 81 -1.94 -2.53 -6.35
CA LEU A 81 -2.44 -3.49 -7.32
C LEU A 81 -1.33 -3.96 -8.28
N ALA A 82 -0.42 -3.07 -8.68
CA ALA A 82 0.72 -3.42 -9.52
C ALA A 82 1.63 -4.46 -8.86
N ARG A 83 1.90 -4.32 -7.56
CA ARG A 83 2.67 -5.31 -6.78
C ARG A 83 2.01 -6.70 -6.74
N ALA A 84 0.70 -6.77 -6.85
CA ALA A 84 -0.04 -8.04 -6.85
C ALA A 84 -0.12 -8.70 -8.24
N VAL A 85 0.36 -8.03 -9.29
CA VAL A 85 0.51 -8.63 -10.63
C VAL A 85 1.86 -9.35 -10.68
N PRO A 86 1.93 -10.61 -11.16
CA PRO A 86 3.21 -11.29 -11.36
C PRO A 86 4.15 -10.46 -12.24
N THR A 87 5.44 -10.47 -11.90
CA THR A 87 6.49 -9.78 -12.66
C THR A 87 6.50 -10.23 -14.13
N PRO A 88 6.70 -9.31 -15.10
CA PRO A 88 6.87 -9.65 -16.50
C PRO A 88 8.03 -10.62 -16.71
N GLY A 89 7.88 -11.58 -17.64
CA GLY A 89 8.94 -12.53 -18.01
C GLY A 89 8.54 -13.99 -17.91
N SER A 90 7.35 -14.31 -17.42
CA SER A 90 6.80 -15.67 -17.48
C SER A 90 5.74 -15.80 -18.59
N ALA A 91 5.60 -17.00 -19.16
CA ALA A 91 4.51 -17.30 -20.12
C ALA A 91 3.10 -17.02 -19.52
N ALA A 92 2.99 -16.81 -18.21
CA ALA A 92 1.78 -16.43 -17.53
C ALA A 92 1.32 -14.98 -17.85
N ASP A 93 2.23 -14.11 -18.29
CA ASP A 93 1.92 -12.69 -18.58
C ASP A 93 1.03 -12.48 -19.79
N LEU A 94 1.02 -13.44 -20.70
CA LEU A 94 0.18 -13.43 -21.90
C LEU A 94 -1.25 -13.91 -21.65
N ARG A 95 -1.57 -14.36 -20.44
CA ARG A 95 -2.94 -14.80 -20.13
C ARG A 95 -3.91 -13.62 -20.11
N PRO A 96 -5.12 -13.76 -20.67
CA PRO A 96 -6.12 -12.68 -20.68
C PRO A 96 -6.44 -12.10 -19.31
N VAL A 97 -6.26 -12.85 -18.23
CA VAL A 97 -6.48 -12.40 -16.85
C VAL A 97 -5.46 -11.34 -16.42
N HIS A 98 -4.20 -11.47 -16.83
CA HIS A 98 -3.15 -10.49 -16.50
C HIS A 98 -3.35 -9.20 -17.27
N LEU A 99 -3.67 -9.26 -18.55
CA LEU A 99 -4.03 -8.09 -19.36
C LEU A 99 -5.18 -7.30 -18.75
N ARG A 100 -6.21 -7.97 -18.21
CA ARG A 100 -7.33 -7.33 -17.51
C ARG A 100 -6.91 -6.64 -16.20
N ARG A 101 -5.92 -7.19 -15.50
CA ARG A 101 -5.36 -6.58 -14.27
C ARG A 101 -4.59 -5.30 -14.58
N HIS A 102 -3.73 -5.32 -15.59
CA HIS A 102 -3.03 -4.13 -16.09
C HIS A 102 -4.00 -3.06 -16.59
N ALA A 103 -5.05 -3.45 -17.33
CA ALA A 103 -6.08 -2.53 -17.78
C ALA A 103 -6.82 -1.86 -16.61
N LEU A 104 -7.08 -2.59 -15.52
CA LEU A 104 -7.69 -1.99 -14.32
C LEU A 104 -6.76 -0.96 -13.68
N ILE A 105 -5.47 -1.25 -13.55
CA ILE A 105 -4.48 -0.31 -13.00
C ILE A 105 -4.43 0.95 -13.86
N GLY A 106 -4.34 0.79 -15.17
CA GLY A 106 -4.37 1.92 -16.12
C GLY A 106 -5.65 2.74 -16.03
N LEU A 107 -6.80 2.11 -15.84
CA LEU A 107 -8.08 2.79 -15.66
C LEU A 107 -8.12 3.61 -14.36
N ILE A 108 -7.57 3.08 -13.27
CA ILE A 108 -7.45 3.78 -11.99
C ILE A 108 -6.59 5.03 -12.15
N LEU A 109 -5.41 4.89 -12.79
CA LEU A 109 -4.50 6.01 -13.01
C LEU A 109 -5.06 7.07 -13.96
N ALA A 110 -5.77 6.66 -15.00
CA ALA A 110 -6.37 7.57 -15.97
C ALA A 110 -7.54 8.37 -15.40
N ASN A 111 -8.24 7.83 -14.41
CA ASN A 111 -9.50 8.39 -13.91
C ASN A 111 -9.36 8.91 -12.46
N ARG A 112 -8.46 9.87 -12.27
CA ARG A 112 -8.06 10.41 -10.96
C ARG A 112 -9.18 11.13 -10.18
N GLY A 113 -10.36 11.29 -10.75
CA GLY A 113 -11.50 11.94 -10.10
C GLY A 113 -12.53 11.00 -9.48
N TRP A 114 -12.37 9.67 -9.62
CA TRP A 114 -13.36 8.72 -9.12
C TRP A 114 -13.25 8.46 -7.62
N CYS A 115 -14.33 8.04 -7.01
CA CYS A 115 -14.36 7.61 -5.62
C CYS A 115 -14.56 6.07 -5.52
N TRP A 116 -14.42 5.53 -4.32
CA TRP A 116 -14.62 4.09 -4.09
C TRP A 116 -16.04 3.59 -4.42
N ALA A 117 -17.05 4.47 -4.42
CA ALA A 117 -18.38 4.12 -4.89
C ALA A 117 -18.40 3.82 -6.40
N ASP A 118 -17.55 4.49 -7.17
CA ASP A 118 -17.41 4.27 -8.60
C ASP A 118 -16.67 2.98 -8.92
N PHE A 119 -15.74 2.52 -8.06
CA PHE A 119 -15.11 1.20 -8.19
C PHE A 119 -16.14 0.08 -8.28
N ALA A 120 -17.25 0.18 -7.55
CA ALA A 120 -18.34 -0.77 -7.62
C ALA A 120 -19.04 -0.78 -8.99
N LYS A 121 -19.03 0.35 -9.70
CA LYS A 121 -19.67 0.53 -11.01
C LYS A 121 -18.77 0.15 -12.19
N ILE A 122 -17.44 0.01 -11.99
CA ILE A 122 -16.52 -0.39 -13.05
C ILE A 122 -16.93 -1.77 -13.57
N PRO A 123 -17.05 -1.96 -14.89
CA PRO A 123 -17.47 -3.23 -15.50
C PRO A 123 -16.34 -4.26 -15.48
N LEU A 124 -16.01 -4.75 -14.30
CA LEU A 124 -14.99 -5.78 -14.09
C LEU A 124 -15.59 -7.17 -14.07
N SER A 125 -14.84 -8.14 -14.59
CA SER A 125 -15.17 -9.55 -14.36
C SER A 125 -15.18 -9.87 -12.86
N LYS A 126 -16.01 -10.83 -12.44
CA LYS A 126 -16.03 -11.28 -11.03
C LYS A 126 -14.66 -11.71 -10.53
N GLY A 127 -13.84 -12.33 -11.39
CA GLY A 127 -12.47 -12.74 -11.07
C GLY A 127 -11.53 -11.56 -10.83
N THR A 128 -11.51 -10.57 -11.74
CA THR A 128 -10.68 -9.37 -11.63
C THR A 128 -11.05 -8.56 -10.37
N ARG A 129 -12.35 -8.36 -10.12
CA ARG A 129 -12.83 -7.67 -8.92
C ARG A 129 -12.40 -8.39 -7.64
N ARG A 130 -12.56 -9.72 -7.59
CA ARG A 130 -12.14 -10.52 -6.42
C ARG A 130 -10.64 -10.43 -6.19
N TRP A 131 -9.84 -10.49 -7.25
CA TRP A 131 -8.39 -10.35 -7.17
C TRP A 131 -8.00 -8.99 -6.61
N ALA A 132 -8.52 -7.88 -7.16
CA ALA A 132 -8.19 -6.53 -6.71
C ALA A 132 -8.55 -6.33 -5.23
N LEU A 133 -9.75 -6.72 -4.81
CA LEU A 133 -10.16 -6.62 -3.41
C LEU A 133 -9.30 -7.47 -2.47
N LYS A 134 -8.88 -8.67 -2.90
CA LYS A 134 -7.97 -9.52 -2.11
C LYS A 134 -6.59 -8.89 -1.96
N ALA A 135 -6.04 -8.35 -3.05
CA ALA A 135 -4.75 -7.69 -3.05
C ALA A 135 -4.73 -6.47 -2.11
N LEU A 136 -5.74 -5.61 -2.22
CA LEU A 136 -5.86 -4.42 -1.38
C LEU A 136 -6.17 -4.76 0.08
N ALA A 137 -6.96 -5.79 0.33
CA ALA A 137 -7.30 -6.24 1.68
C ALA A 137 -6.08 -6.71 2.50
N ALA A 138 -5.00 -7.13 1.83
CA ALA A 138 -3.75 -7.52 2.48
C ALA A 138 -3.05 -6.34 3.19
N TYR A 139 -3.33 -5.11 2.76
CA TYR A 139 -2.78 -3.89 3.35
C TYR A 139 -3.70 -3.21 4.37
N LYS A 140 -4.90 -3.78 4.60
CA LYS A 140 -5.81 -3.24 5.62
C LYS A 140 -5.27 -3.49 7.01
N VAL A 141 -5.16 -2.44 7.82
CA VAL A 141 -4.82 -2.50 9.24
C VAL A 141 -5.98 -2.04 10.12
N ASP A 142 -5.97 -2.41 11.39
CA ASP A 142 -6.99 -1.98 12.34
C ASP A 142 -6.88 -0.47 12.61
N GLY A 143 -8.02 0.21 12.60
CA GLY A 143 -8.11 1.66 12.81
C GLY A 143 -7.75 2.52 11.59
N ASP A 144 -7.55 1.92 10.40
CA ASP A 144 -7.45 2.68 9.15
C ASP A 144 -8.85 3.10 8.63
N ASP A 145 -8.88 4.03 7.66
CA ASP A 145 -10.09 4.52 7.02
C ASP A 145 -10.40 3.78 5.70
N ALA A 146 -10.03 2.50 5.64
CA ALA A 146 -10.23 1.67 4.45
C ALA A 146 -11.70 1.67 4.00
N PRO A 147 -11.94 1.79 2.68
CA PRO A 147 -13.29 1.72 2.13
C PRO A 147 -14.03 0.44 2.52
N ALA A 148 -15.35 0.56 2.73
CA ALA A 148 -16.18 -0.57 3.19
C ALA A 148 -16.02 -1.85 2.33
N LEU A 149 -15.76 -1.71 1.03
CA LEU A 149 -15.51 -2.84 0.12
C LEU A 149 -14.24 -3.60 0.51
N ILE A 150 -13.16 -2.89 0.84
CA ILE A 150 -11.88 -3.47 1.25
C ILE A 150 -11.99 -4.05 2.65
N ALA A 151 -12.62 -3.33 3.58
CA ALA A 151 -12.86 -3.80 4.93
C ALA A 151 -13.66 -5.12 4.95
N ARG A 152 -14.72 -5.23 4.13
CA ARG A 152 -15.50 -6.47 3.97
C ARG A 152 -14.67 -7.61 3.36
N ALA A 153 -13.79 -7.31 2.40
CA ALA A 153 -12.92 -8.31 1.80
C ALA A 153 -11.91 -8.84 2.81
N ALA A 154 -11.30 -7.96 3.61
CA ALA A 154 -10.36 -8.32 4.66
C ALA A 154 -11.02 -9.21 5.73
N ALA A 155 -12.21 -8.83 6.20
CA ALA A 155 -12.99 -9.62 7.17
C ALA A 155 -13.28 -11.02 6.64
N LYS A 156 -13.67 -11.16 5.37
CA LYS A 156 -13.92 -12.49 4.76
C LYS A 156 -12.65 -13.33 4.65
N ILE A 157 -11.50 -12.74 4.42
CA ILE A 157 -10.20 -13.44 4.38
C ILE A 157 -9.86 -13.92 5.78
N LYS A 158 -9.94 -13.03 6.79
CA LYS A 158 -9.67 -13.37 8.19
C LYS A 158 -10.57 -14.50 8.69
N ALA A 159 -11.86 -14.48 8.36
CA ALA A 159 -12.80 -15.53 8.73
C ALA A 159 -12.54 -16.88 8.04
N ARG A 160 -11.83 -16.92 6.93
CA ARG A 160 -11.50 -18.13 6.17
C ARG A 160 -10.14 -18.72 6.51
N THR A 161 -9.29 -17.96 7.17
CA THR A 161 -8.00 -18.46 7.69
C THR A 161 -8.32 -19.13 9.02
N PRO A 162 -8.17 -20.48 9.15
CA PRO A 162 -8.36 -21.14 10.43
C PRO A 162 -7.38 -20.49 11.42
N GLN A 163 -7.87 -20.12 12.60
CA GLN A 163 -6.99 -19.86 13.74
C GLN A 163 -6.25 -21.17 13.99
N VAL A 164 -5.01 -21.27 13.53
CA VAL A 164 -4.09 -22.26 14.06
C VAL A 164 -3.97 -21.90 15.53
N ALA A 165 -4.56 -22.76 16.36
CA ALA A 165 -4.58 -22.61 17.80
C ALA A 165 -3.19 -22.24 18.28
N ALA A 166 -3.13 -21.18 19.07
CA ALA A 166 -1.93 -20.80 19.80
C ALA A 166 -1.58 -21.92 20.78
N SER A 167 -0.79 -22.88 20.32
CA SER A 167 -0.11 -23.86 21.15
C SER A 167 1.33 -23.90 20.67
N GLY A 168 2.19 -23.30 21.44
CA GLY A 168 3.63 -23.47 21.28
C GLY A 168 4.36 -22.15 21.02
N HIS A 169 5.23 -21.83 21.95
CA HIS A 169 6.27 -20.82 21.99
C HIS A 169 6.66 -20.21 20.63
N PRO A 170 6.77 -18.89 20.55
CA PRO A 170 7.42 -18.28 19.41
C PRO A 170 8.88 -18.76 19.36
N PRO A 171 9.42 -19.08 18.17
CA PRO A 171 10.85 -19.26 18.06
C PRO A 171 11.49 -17.91 18.40
N GLU A 172 12.26 -17.88 19.48
CA GLU A 172 13.23 -16.84 19.75
C GLU A 172 14.27 -16.90 18.61
N ASN A 173 14.08 -16.09 17.60
CA ASN A 173 15.15 -15.66 16.71
C ASN A 173 15.01 -14.14 16.58
N GLY A 174 15.58 -13.47 17.58
CA GLY A 174 15.89 -12.07 17.55
C GLY A 174 16.82 -11.76 16.39
N ALA A 175 16.27 -11.21 15.36
CA ALA A 175 16.95 -10.26 14.51
C ALA A 175 16.00 -9.06 14.45
N GLU A 176 16.00 -8.26 15.52
CA GLU A 176 15.63 -6.86 15.39
C GLU A 176 16.49 -6.30 14.26
N ALA A 177 15.84 -5.97 13.15
CA ALA A 177 16.47 -5.12 12.16
C ALA A 177 16.62 -3.74 12.82
N VAL A 178 17.75 -3.57 13.51
CA VAL A 178 18.18 -2.29 14.05
C VAL A 178 18.50 -1.42 12.85
N ASP A 179 17.86 -0.25 12.76
CA ASP A 179 18.26 0.79 11.81
C ASP A 179 19.78 1.01 11.96
N PRO A 180 20.58 1.02 10.89
CA PRO A 180 21.99 1.28 11.01
C PRO A 180 22.21 2.65 11.68
N PRO A 181 23.24 2.82 12.53
CA PRO A 181 23.52 4.08 13.18
C PRO A 181 23.82 5.16 12.12
N PRO A 182 23.52 6.43 12.41
CA PRO A 182 23.86 7.53 11.51
C PRO A 182 25.37 7.55 11.27
N PRO A 183 25.81 7.91 10.05
CA PRO A 183 27.23 8.08 9.76
C PRO A 183 27.77 9.21 10.65
N GLY A 184 28.84 8.90 11.39
CA GLY A 184 29.62 9.85 12.19
C GLY A 184 30.35 10.89 11.36
#